data_afe418a7b57ca999230cdb6afe30a421
#
_entry.id   afe418a7b57ca999230cdb6afe30a421
#
_cell.length_a   1.000
_cell.length_b   1.000
_cell.length_c   1.000
_cell.angle_alpha   90.00
_cell.angle_beta   90.00
_cell.angle_gamma   90.00
#
_symmetry.space_group_name_H-M   'P 1'
#
loop_
_entity.id
_entity.type
_entity.pdbx_description
1 polymer ?
#
loop_
_entity_poly.entity_id
_entity_poly.type
_entity_poly.pdbx_seq_one_letter_code
_entity_poly.pdbx_strand_id
1 'polypeptide(L)'
;METLQHLDNLRLSGKIRHIGLSNETAWGTSRWLTTARTHNLPQMVSIQNEYSLLCRLFDLDMAELSHHENIGLLSYSPLAAGLLSGKYADGTTPTGTRRSINADLGGRINEHLWPALNGYLDIAERH
;
A
#
# COMPACT_ATOMS: atom_id res chain seq x y z
N MET A 1 -8.95 9.81 -19.50
CA MET A 1 -9.22 11.26 -19.51
C MET A 1 -10.54 11.62 -18.87
N GLU A 2 -11.63 10.99 -19.26
CA GLU A 2 -12.98 11.22 -18.71
C GLU A 2 -13.05 11.19 -17.17
N THR A 3 -12.48 10.16 -16.55
CA THR A 3 -12.42 10.03 -15.08
C THR A 3 -11.74 11.23 -14.41
N LEU A 4 -10.59 11.68 -14.95
CA LEU A 4 -9.88 12.86 -14.42
C LEU A 4 -10.74 14.12 -14.52
N GLN A 5 -11.47 14.29 -15.59
CA GLN A 5 -12.36 15.43 -15.80
C GLN A 5 -13.52 15.44 -14.80
N HIS A 6 -14.12 14.27 -14.53
CA HIS A 6 -15.14 14.15 -13.47
C HIS A 6 -14.59 14.45 -12.08
N LEU A 7 -13.38 13.97 -11.77
CA LEU A 7 -12.70 14.26 -10.50
C LEU A 7 -12.38 15.76 -10.37
N ASP A 8 -11.97 16.41 -11.45
CA ASP A 8 -11.75 17.86 -11.45
C ASP A 8 -13.04 18.65 -11.22
N ASN A 9 -14.14 18.25 -11.82
CA ASN A 9 -15.44 18.86 -11.54
C ASN A 9 -15.85 18.74 -10.06
N LEU A 10 -15.56 17.59 -9.42
CA LEU A 10 -15.78 17.42 -7.98
C LEU A 10 -14.87 18.34 -7.15
N ARG A 11 -13.61 18.52 -7.56
CA ARG A 11 -12.66 19.44 -6.92
C ARG A 11 -13.12 20.91 -7.07
N LEU A 12 -13.50 21.31 -8.28
CA LEU A 12 -13.96 22.68 -8.56
C LEU A 12 -15.26 23.00 -7.81
N SER A 13 -16.13 22.01 -7.61
CA SER A 13 -17.34 22.16 -6.78
C SER A 13 -17.10 22.10 -5.27
N GLY A 14 -15.85 21.97 -4.83
CA GLY A 14 -15.46 21.93 -3.42
C GLY A 14 -15.80 20.61 -2.69
N LYS A 15 -16.24 19.56 -3.40
CA LYS A 15 -16.61 18.26 -2.81
C LYS A 15 -15.39 17.42 -2.42
N ILE A 16 -14.28 17.57 -3.13
CA ILE A 16 -12.98 16.94 -2.83
C ILE A 16 -11.87 17.99 -2.91
N ARG A 17 -10.77 17.79 -2.21
CA ARG A 17 -9.59 18.68 -2.25
C ARG A 17 -8.45 18.10 -3.06
N HIS A 18 -8.18 16.82 -2.87
CA HIS A 18 -7.07 16.10 -3.48
C HIS A 18 -7.53 14.76 -4.03
N ILE A 19 -6.75 14.21 -4.95
CA ILE A 19 -6.99 12.94 -5.62
C ILE A 19 -5.78 12.05 -5.38
N GLY A 20 -6.02 10.78 -5.07
CA GLY A 20 -5.01 9.75 -4.92
C GLY A 20 -5.34 8.50 -5.72
N LEU A 21 -4.36 7.66 -5.92
CA LEU A 21 -4.49 6.35 -6.55
C LEU A 21 -4.52 5.25 -5.48
N SER A 22 -4.97 4.05 -5.86
CA SER A 22 -4.95 2.88 -5.00
C SER A 22 -4.60 1.63 -5.80
N ASN A 23 -3.63 0.87 -5.30
CA ASN A 23 -3.15 -0.38 -5.92
C ASN A 23 -2.75 -0.23 -7.39
N GLU A 24 -2.18 0.94 -7.74
CA GLU A 24 -1.75 1.21 -9.10
C GLU A 24 -0.27 0.84 -9.27
N THR A 25 0.11 0.51 -10.51
CA THR A 25 1.48 0.23 -10.90
C THR A 25 2.26 1.51 -11.20
N ALA A 26 3.58 1.44 -11.28
CA ALA A 26 4.42 2.58 -11.69
C ALA A 26 4.05 3.07 -13.10
N TRP A 27 3.81 2.14 -14.03
CA TRP A 27 3.36 2.51 -15.38
C TRP A 27 2.01 3.21 -15.37
N GLY A 28 1.02 2.65 -14.68
CA GLY A 28 -0.31 3.24 -14.57
C GLY A 28 -0.26 4.62 -13.91
N THR A 29 0.47 4.76 -12.80
CA THR A 29 0.68 6.04 -12.12
C THR A 29 1.30 7.08 -13.05
N SER A 30 2.36 6.72 -13.80
CA SER A 30 2.98 7.59 -14.81
C SER A 30 1.98 8.05 -15.89
N ARG A 31 1.10 7.14 -16.32
CA ARG A 31 0.03 7.46 -17.29
C ARG A 31 -0.98 8.45 -16.73
N TRP A 32 -1.41 8.29 -15.46
CA TRP A 32 -2.28 9.23 -14.79
C TRP A 32 -1.67 10.63 -14.73
N LEU A 33 -0.41 10.74 -14.30
CA LEU A 33 0.32 12.01 -14.19
C LEU A 33 0.52 12.68 -15.53
N THR A 34 0.97 11.93 -16.55
CA THR A 34 1.17 12.46 -17.90
C THR A 34 -0.14 12.98 -18.48
N THR A 35 -1.23 12.23 -18.32
CA THR A 35 -2.56 12.66 -18.78
C THR A 35 -3.01 13.93 -18.07
N ALA A 36 -2.83 14.01 -16.75
CA ALA A 36 -3.18 15.19 -15.97
C ALA A 36 -2.40 16.43 -16.46
N ARG A 37 -1.10 16.31 -16.66
CA ARG A 37 -0.25 17.41 -17.16
C ARG A 37 -0.64 17.85 -18.58
N THR A 38 -0.81 16.89 -19.48
CA THR A 38 -1.12 17.18 -20.89
C THR A 38 -2.44 17.93 -21.04
N HIS A 39 -3.41 17.67 -20.18
CA HIS A 39 -4.74 18.25 -20.26
C HIS A 39 -5.01 19.32 -19.18
N ASN A 40 -3.97 19.75 -18.46
CA ASN A 40 -4.09 20.76 -17.38
C ASN A 40 -5.16 20.36 -16.33
N LEU A 41 -5.18 19.07 -15.95
CA LEU A 41 -6.07 18.51 -14.92
C LEU A 41 -5.30 18.30 -13.61
N PRO A 42 -5.99 18.13 -12.46
CA PRO A 42 -5.34 17.93 -11.18
C PRO A 42 -4.51 16.65 -11.17
N GLN A 43 -3.30 16.75 -10.61
CA GLN A 43 -2.40 15.61 -10.45
C GLN A 43 -2.75 14.81 -9.20
N MET A 44 -2.37 13.53 -9.20
CA MET A 44 -2.43 12.66 -8.04
C MET A 44 -1.40 13.11 -7.00
N VAL A 45 -1.81 13.20 -5.74
CA VAL A 45 -0.92 13.63 -4.63
C VAL A 45 -0.49 12.46 -3.75
N SER A 46 -1.16 11.32 -3.86
CA SER A 46 -0.85 10.13 -3.08
C SER A 46 -1.18 8.85 -3.83
N ILE A 47 -0.56 7.77 -3.38
CA ILE A 47 -0.91 6.42 -3.79
C ILE A 47 -1.07 5.54 -2.54
N GLN A 48 -2.13 4.75 -2.49
CA GLN A 48 -2.35 3.78 -1.42
C GLN A 48 -2.02 2.37 -1.92
N ASN A 49 -0.88 1.83 -1.49
CA ASN A 49 -0.42 0.48 -1.84
C ASN A 49 -0.08 -0.31 -0.59
N GLU A 50 -0.09 -1.65 -0.71
CA GLU A 50 0.42 -2.51 0.36
C GLU A 50 1.91 -2.26 0.56
N TYR A 51 2.29 -2.01 1.82
CA TYR A 51 3.69 -1.85 2.17
C TYR A 51 3.94 -2.23 3.63
N SER A 52 4.88 -3.14 3.84
CA SER A 52 5.31 -3.62 5.15
C SER A 52 6.69 -4.26 5.05
N LEU A 53 7.29 -4.65 6.17
CA LEU A 53 8.53 -5.43 6.15
C LEU A 53 8.39 -6.78 5.43
N LEU A 54 7.17 -7.32 5.33
CA LEU A 54 6.87 -8.58 4.63
C LEU A 54 6.35 -8.37 3.19
N CYS A 55 6.07 -7.14 2.78
CA CYS A 55 5.65 -6.79 1.41
C CYS A 55 6.39 -5.54 0.95
N ARG A 56 7.46 -5.75 0.18
CA ARG A 56 8.38 -4.69 -0.26
C ARG A 56 8.28 -4.41 -1.77
N LEU A 57 7.18 -4.82 -2.43
CA LEU A 57 7.00 -4.65 -3.87
C LEU A 57 7.05 -3.18 -4.30
N PHE A 58 6.61 -2.27 -3.43
CA PHE A 58 6.65 -0.83 -3.69
C PHE A 58 8.08 -0.30 -3.94
N ASP A 59 9.08 -0.92 -3.32
CA ASP A 59 10.48 -0.48 -3.43
C ASP A 59 11.07 -0.71 -4.83
N LEU A 60 10.50 -1.62 -5.63
CA LEU A 60 11.10 -2.04 -6.90
C LEU A 60 11.08 -0.91 -7.96
N ASP A 61 9.97 -0.18 -8.04
CA ASP A 61 9.76 0.85 -9.06
C ASP A 61 8.91 2.04 -8.54
N MET A 62 7.93 1.77 -7.70
CA MET A 62 7.02 2.80 -7.19
C MET A 62 7.71 3.79 -6.26
N ALA A 63 8.72 3.37 -5.49
CA ALA A 63 9.45 4.27 -4.58
C ALA A 63 10.21 5.33 -5.38
N GLU A 64 10.90 4.93 -6.46
CA GLU A 64 11.60 5.84 -7.36
C GLU A 64 10.62 6.81 -8.02
N LEU A 65 9.56 6.29 -8.63
CA LEU A 65 8.53 7.13 -9.27
C LEU A 65 7.91 8.12 -8.27
N SER A 66 7.54 7.66 -7.08
CA SER A 66 6.92 8.48 -6.04
C SER A 66 7.86 9.60 -5.59
N HIS A 67 9.16 9.33 -5.46
CA HIS A 67 10.17 10.32 -5.12
C HIS A 67 10.27 11.40 -6.20
N HIS A 68 10.44 11.02 -7.47
CA HIS A 68 10.60 11.97 -8.57
C HIS A 68 9.33 12.76 -8.88
N GLU A 69 8.17 12.16 -8.67
CA GLU A 69 6.87 12.77 -8.96
C GLU A 69 6.23 13.44 -7.73
N ASN A 70 6.90 13.39 -6.58
CA ASN A 70 6.43 13.97 -5.32
C ASN A 70 5.04 13.44 -4.91
N ILE A 71 4.85 12.12 -5.00
CA ILE A 71 3.62 11.41 -4.60
C ILE A 71 3.83 10.74 -3.25
N GLY A 72 2.96 11.02 -2.27
CA GLY A 72 3.01 10.39 -0.95
C GLY A 72 2.48 8.95 -0.96
N LEU A 73 3.17 8.02 -0.30
CA LEU A 73 2.66 6.68 -0.04
C LEU A 73 1.75 6.68 1.19
N LEU A 74 0.54 6.15 1.02
CA LEU A 74 -0.36 5.74 2.10
C LEU A 74 -0.30 4.22 2.21
N SER A 75 0.56 3.70 3.10
CA SER A 75 0.73 2.25 3.25
C SER A 75 -0.49 1.62 3.90
N TYR A 76 -1.06 0.58 3.29
CA TYR A 76 -2.02 -0.27 3.98
C TYR A 76 -1.37 -1.59 4.42
N SER A 77 -1.97 -2.23 5.42
CA SER A 77 -1.44 -3.44 6.08
C SER A 77 0.02 -3.30 6.56
N PRO A 78 0.44 -2.19 7.20
CA PRO A 78 1.83 -1.99 7.60
C PRO A 78 2.33 -3.06 8.58
N LEU A 79 1.41 -3.71 9.32
CA LEU A 79 1.71 -4.87 10.17
C LEU A 79 1.38 -6.22 9.50
N ALA A 80 1.28 -6.25 8.15
CA ALA A 80 1.02 -7.47 7.39
C ALA A 80 -0.17 -8.28 7.94
N ALA A 81 -1.34 -7.63 8.06
CA ALA A 81 -2.56 -8.20 8.62
C ALA A 81 -2.41 -8.73 10.08
N GLY A 82 -1.42 -8.21 10.80
CA GLY A 82 -1.13 -8.55 12.19
C GLY A 82 0.00 -9.57 12.39
N LEU A 83 0.62 -10.07 11.34
CA LEU A 83 1.79 -10.96 11.43
C LEU A 83 2.93 -10.29 12.20
N LEU A 84 3.30 -9.08 11.84
CA LEU A 84 4.39 -8.32 12.46
C LEU A 84 4.11 -7.86 13.90
N SER A 85 2.92 -8.11 14.44
CA SER A 85 2.63 -7.87 15.85
C SER A 85 3.03 -9.03 16.78
N GLY A 86 3.53 -10.14 16.23
CA GLY A 86 3.91 -11.33 16.98
C GLY A 86 2.76 -12.23 17.42
N LYS A 87 1.50 -11.78 17.34
CA LYS A 87 0.33 -12.56 17.83
C LYS A 87 0.07 -13.89 17.14
N TYR A 88 0.72 -14.11 16.00
CA TYR A 88 0.65 -15.35 15.23
C TYR A 88 1.97 -16.12 15.24
N ALA A 89 2.91 -15.75 16.10
CA ALA A 89 4.17 -16.47 16.26
C ALA A 89 3.93 -17.97 16.49
N ASP A 90 4.87 -18.80 16.04
CA ASP A 90 4.80 -20.25 16.13
C ASP A 90 3.55 -20.88 15.45
N GLY A 91 2.96 -20.17 14.49
CA GLY A 91 1.79 -20.63 13.77
C GLY A 91 0.48 -20.58 14.57
N THR A 92 0.45 -19.91 15.72
CA THR A 92 -0.75 -19.77 16.56
C THR A 92 -1.89 -19.03 15.87
N THR A 93 -3.12 -19.36 16.24
CA THR A 93 -4.33 -18.68 15.73
C THR A 93 -5.25 -18.34 16.89
N PRO A 94 -5.02 -17.22 17.59
CA PRO A 94 -5.87 -16.82 18.71
C PRO A 94 -7.31 -16.57 18.25
N THR A 95 -8.27 -16.96 19.08
CA THR A 95 -9.70 -16.79 18.82
C THR A 95 -10.04 -15.31 18.64
N GLY A 96 -10.94 -14.98 17.71
CA GLY A 96 -11.39 -13.62 17.44
C GLY A 96 -10.39 -12.77 16.62
N THR A 97 -9.28 -13.34 16.19
CA THR A 97 -8.33 -12.65 15.31
C THR A 97 -8.69 -12.80 13.84
N ARG A 98 -8.09 -11.97 12.97
CA ARG A 98 -8.29 -12.07 11.52
C ARG A 98 -7.94 -13.45 10.97
N ARG A 99 -6.89 -14.10 11.50
CA ARG A 99 -6.47 -15.43 11.07
C ARG A 99 -7.49 -16.51 11.41
N SER A 100 -8.29 -16.36 12.47
CA SER A 100 -9.38 -17.29 12.79
C SER A 100 -10.55 -17.24 11.82
N ILE A 101 -10.65 -16.17 11.02
CA ILE A 101 -11.67 -15.97 9.98
C ILE A 101 -11.09 -16.28 8.59
N ASN A 102 -9.86 -15.87 8.34
CA ASN A 102 -9.14 -16.05 7.07
C ASN A 102 -7.76 -16.64 7.37
N ALA A 103 -7.63 -17.95 7.25
CA ALA A 103 -6.47 -18.71 7.73
C ALA A 103 -5.15 -18.34 7.03
N ASP A 104 -5.20 -17.94 5.76
CA ASP A 104 -4.03 -17.58 4.96
C ASP A 104 -3.75 -16.06 4.96
N LEU A 105 -4.60 -15.25 5.61
CA LEU A 105 -4.51 -13.80 5.70
C LEU A 105 -4.43 -13.12 4.32
N GLY A 106 -5.14 -13.68 3.33
CA GLY A 106 -5.16 -13.17 1.95
C GLY A 106 -3.85 -13.49 1.21
N GLY A 107 -3.37 -14.71 1.33
CA GLY A 107 -2.18 -15.23 0.63
C GLY A 107 -0.86 -14.83 1.26
N ARG A 108 -0.85 -14.22 2.47
CA ARG A 108 0.38 -13.82 3.16
C ARG A 108 1.10 -14.95 3.85
N ILE A 109 0.41 -16.07 4.11
CA ILE A 109 1.00 -17.26 4.74
C ILE A 109 1.51 -18.18 3.65
N ASN A 110 2.83 -18.29 3.56
CA ASN A 110 3.55 -19.16 2.62
C ASN A 110 4.81 -19.72 3.29
N GLU A 111 5.54 -20.59 2.61
CA GLU A 111 6.71 -21.28 3.14
C GLU A 111 7.87 -20.35 3.56
N HIS A 112 7.98 -19.17 2.96
CA HIS A 112 9.06 -18.22 3.24
C HIS A 112 8.73 -17.27 4.39
N LEU A 113 7.47 -17.24 4.85
CA LEU A 113 7.01 -16.27 5.83
C LEU A 113 7.71 -16.41 7.18
N TRP A 114 7.70 -17.62 7.74
CA TRP A 114 8.06 -17.81 9.15
C TRP A 114 9.52 -17.47 9.47
N PRO A 115 10.52 -17.86 8.65
CA PRO A 115 11.91 -17.45 8.89
C PRO A 115 12.08 -15.92 8.87
N ALA A 116 11.44 -15.22 7.94
CA ALA A 116 11.51 -13.76 7.85
C ALA A 116 10.80 -13.09 9.04
N LEU A 117 9.59 -13.56 9.38
CA LEU A 117 8.83 -13.04 10.51
C LEU A 117 9.60 -13.19 11.83
N ASN A 118 10.13 -14.37 12.11
CA ASN A 118 10.91 -14.62 13.32
C ASN A 118 12.13 -13.71 13.41
N GLY A 119 12.84 -13.48 12.31
CA GLY A 119 13.97 -12.53 12.28
C GLY A 119 13.55 -11.10 12.65
N TYR A 120 12.39 -10.63 12.18
CA TYR A 120 11.86 -9.31 12.56
C TYR A 120 11.42 -9.26 14.03
N LEU A 121 10.78 -10.31 14.53
CA LEU A 121 10.36 -10.37 15.94
C LEU A 121 11.58 -10.40 16.88
N ASP A 122 12.64 -11.16 16.55
CA ASP A 122 13.90 -11.17 17.29
C ASP A 122 14.55 -9.78 17.37
N ILE A 123 14.48 -9.01 16.30
CA ILE A 123 14.99 -7.63 16.30
C ILE A 123 14.15 -6.75 17.22
N ALA A 124 12.82 -6.87 17.14
CA ALA A 124 11.89 -6.08 17.96
C ALA A 124 12.02 -6.39 19.47
N GLU A 125 12.37 -7.62 19.84
CA GLU A 125 12.61 -7.99 21.24
C GLU A 125 13.93 -7.44 21.80
N ARG A 126 14.92 -7.20 20.93
CA ARG A 126 16.25 -6.71 21.34
C ARG A 126 16.35 -5.18 21.41
N HIS A 127 15.39 -4.45 20.87
CA HIS A 127 15.39 -2.98 20.75
C HIS A 127 14.08 -2.35 21.25
#